data_9ae7f5479da81e8ffc6bf3e588f9c5ad
#
_entry.id   9ae7f5479da81e8ffc6bf3e588f9c5ad
#
_cell.length_a   1.000
_cell.length_b   1.000
_cell.length_c   1.000
_cell.angle_alpha   90.00
_cell.angle_beta   90.00
_cell.angle_gamma   90.00
#
_symmetry.space_group_name_H-M   'P 1'
#
loop_
_entity.id
_entity.type
_entity.pdbx_description
1 polymer ?
#
loop_
_entity_poly.entity_id
_entity_poly.type
_entity_poly.pdbx_seq_one_letter_code
_entity_poly.pdbx_strand_id
1 'polypeptide(L)'
;MENRLVYSNSRKRRWLKIRRETMIKIWVDDEREMPEGFDVWERTVLGTLECIEMAYKYSLPIELSLDHDAGSYADKGGDYIKILDWLEKESREHFFDWERFIKENITFHLHTANPVGRENMRRIIQKNGWREV
;
A
#
# COMPACT_ATOMS: atom_id res chain seq x y z
N MET A 1 -5.93 -14.50 11.09
CA MET A 1 -6.22 -13.86 12.36
C MET A 1 -6.84 -12.50 12.19
N GLU A 2 -8.07 -12.38 12.59
CA GLU A 2 -8.75 -11.09 12.50
C GLU A 2 -8.09 -10.03 13.35
N ASN A 3 -7.51 -10.45 14.47
CA ASN A 3 -6.95 -9.49 15.41
C ASN A 3 -5.76 -8.73 14.91
N ARG A 4 -5.13 -9.21 13.83
CA ARG A 4 -4.03 -8.48 13.22
C ARG A 4 -4.50 -7.20 12.57
N LEU A 5 -5.69 -7.23 12.03
CA LEU A 5 -6.25 -6.10 11.29
C LEU A 5 -7.06 -5.27 12.26
N VAL A 6 -6.40 -4.29 12.84
CA VAL A 6 -7.03 -3.47 13.87
C VAL A 6 -7.82 -2.31 13.29
N TYR A 7 -8.49 -2.56 12.18
CA TYR A 7 -9.38 -1.56 11.62
C TYR A 7 -10.68 -1.53 12.40
N SER A 8 -11.17 -0.34 12.65
CA SER A 8 -12.47 -0.16 13.28
C SER A 8 -13.57 -0.68 12.36
N ASN A 9 -14.73 -1.00 12.95
CA ASN A 9 -15.88 -1.45 12.18
C ASN A 9 -16.32 -0.43 11.13
N SER A 10 -16.25 0.87 11.44
CA SER A 10 -16.62 1.91 10.49
C SER A 10 -15.70 1.92 9.29
N ARG A 11 -14.41 1.73 9.51
CA ARG A 11 -13.43 1.69 8.45
C ARG A 11 -13.65 0.47 7.56
N LYS A 12 -13.89 -0.69 8.17
CA LYS A 12 -14.16 -1.92 7.45
C LYS A 12 -15.42 -1.79 6.58
N ARG A 13 -16.48 -1.19 7.13
CA ARG A 13 -17.72 -1.00 6.37
C ARG A 13 -17.50 -0.09 5.17
N ARG A 14 -16.69 0.95 5.34
CA ARG A 14 -16.36 1.86 4.25
C ARG A 14 -15.66 1.12 3.10
N TRP A 15 -14.71 0.27 3.43
CA TRP A 15 -13.98 -0.52 2.44
C TRP A 15 -14.92 -1.44 1.68
N LEU A 16 -15.80 -2.15 2.39
CA LEU A 16 -16.72 -3.08 1.77
C LEU A 16 -17.71 -2.36 0.85
N LYS A 17 -18.04 -1.13 1.16
CA LYS A 17 -18.92 -0.34 0.29
C LYS A 17 -18.19 0.11 -0.97
N ILE A 18 -16.98 0.62 -0.83
CA ILE A 18 -16.19 1.15 -1.94
C ILE A 18 -15.90 0.07 -2.98
N ARG A 19 -15.63 -1.14 -2.55
CA ARG A 19 -15.23 -2.22 -3.46
C ARG A 19 -16.25 -2.52 -4.55
N ARG A 20 -17.49 -2.11 -4.35
CA ARG A 20 -18.55 -2.35 -5.33
C ARG A 20 -18.47 -1.39 -6.50
N GLU A 21 -17.79 -0.30 -6.33
CA GLU A 21 -17.83 0.81 -7.27
C GLU A 21 -16.52 0.99 -8.02
N THR A 22 -15.39 0.91 -7.31
CA THR A 22 -14.11 1.23 -7.95
C THR A 22 -12.95 0.75 -7.09
N MET A 23 -11.75 0.94 -7.64
CA MET A 23 -10.48 0.70 -6.97
C MET A 23 -10.35 1.61 -5.75
N ILE A 24 -9.83 1.07 -4.66
CA ILE A 24 -9.57 1.85 -3.46
C ILE A 24 -8.23 2.54 -3.62
N LYS A 25 -8.22 3.86 -3.47
CA LYS A 25 -6.99 4.65 -3.65
C LYS A 25 -6.45 5.06 -2.29
N ILE A 26 -5.22 4.65 -2.01
CA ILE A 26 -4.56 4.85 -0.72
C ILE A 26 -3.40 5.83 -0.89
N TRP A 27 -3.46 6.92 -0.13
CA TRP A 27 -2.42 7.95 -0.11
C TRP A 27 -1.50 7.68 1.07
N VAL A 28 -0.21 7.47 0.80
CA VAL A 28 0.77 7.18 1.84
C VAL A 28 1.78 8.30 1.90
N ASP A 29 1.68 9.13 2.93
CA ASP A 29 2.49 10.34 3.05
C ASP A 29 2.43 10.80 4.49
N ASP A 30 3.56 11.30 5.01
CA ASP A 30 3.64 11.78 6.39
C ASP A 30 3.13 13.20 6.54
N GLU A 31 3.22 14.02 5.50
CA GLU A 31 2.91 15.44 5.58
C GLU A 31 1.86 15.92 4.60
N ARG A 32 1.99 15.52 3.33
CA ARG A 32 1.11 16.06 2.31
C ARG A 32 -0.29 15.53 2.46
N GLU A 33 -1.23 16.45 2.49
CA GLU A 33 -2.63 16.12 2.65
C GLU A 33 -3.12 15.27 1.48
N MET A 34 -3.98 14.31 1.80
CA MET A 34 -4.57 13.42 0.82
C MET A 34 -5.34 14.22 -0.23
N PRO A 35 -5.03 14.06 -1.52
CA PRO A 35 -5.77 14.76 -2.57
C PRO A 35 -7.21 14.27 -2.67
N GLU A 36 -8.03 15.09 -3.32
CA GLU A 36 -9.39 14.70 -3.65
C GLU A 36 -9.35 13.48 -4.56
N GLY A 37 -10.28 12.57 -4.38
CA GLY A 37 -10.35 11.35 -5.17
C GLY A 37 -9.67 10.16 -4.52
N PHE A 38 -8.93 10.36 -3.44
CA PHE A 38 -8.37 9.28 -2.66
C PHE A 38 -9.31 8.89 -1.54
N ASP A 39 -9.21 7.63 -1.11
CA ASP A 39 -10.15 7.06 -0.15
C ASP A 39 -9.56 6.91 1.25
N VAL A 40 -8.26 6.65 1.34
CA VAL A 40 -7.60 6.36 2.61
C VAL A 40 -6.27 7.09 2.68
N TRP A 41 -5.97 7.68 3.82
CA TRP A 41 -4.69 8.32 4.08
C TRP A 41 -3.97 7.54 5.19
N GLU A 42 -2.80 6.97 4.85
CA GLU A 42 -1.96 6.29 5.84
C GLU A 42 -0.64 7.02 5.96
N ARG A 43 -0.16 7.14 7.20
CA ARG A 43 1.08 7.86 7.47
C ARG A 43 2.22 6.93 7.90
N THR A 44 1.91 5.67 8.18
CA THR A 44 2.91 4.73 8.67
C THR A 44 2.98 3.52 7.76
N VAL A 45 4.15 2.86 7.76
CA VAL A 45 4.30 1.58 7.07
C VAL A 45 3.33 0.57 7.65
N LEU A 46 3.27 0.48 8.98
CA LEU A 46 2.40 -0.52 9.63
C LEU A 46 0.93 -0.32 9.26
N GLY A 47 0.46 0.93 9.25
CA GLY A 47 -0.92 1.21 8.87
C GLY A 47 -1.20 0.83 7.43
N THR A 48 -0.24 1.10 6.54
CA THR A 48 -0.39 0.75 5.14
C THR A 48 -0.43 -0.77 4.95
N LEU A 49 0.41 -1.50 5.68
CA LEU A 49 0.41 -2.96 5.60
C LEU A 49 -0.93 -3.54 6.04
N GLU A 50 -1.57 -2.94 7.04
CA GLU A 50 -2.90 -3.37 7.44
C GLU A 50 -3.91 -3.17 6.31
N CYS A 51 -3.82 -2.05 5.60
CA CYS A 51 -4.67 -1.81 4.43
C CYS A 51 -4.46 -2.87 3.36
N ILE A 52 -3.20 -3.20 3.09
CA ILE A 52 -2.87 -4.19 2.07
C ILE A 52 -3.40 -5.57 2.47
N GLU A 53 -3.26 -5.95 3.74
CA GLU A 53 -3.78 -7.22 4.22
C GLU A 53 -5.30 -7.27 4.12
N MET A 54 -5.97 -6.17 4.38
CA MET A 54 -7.41 -6.08 4.22
C MET A 54 -7.80 -6.29 2.75
N ALA A 55 -7.09 -5.61 1.84
CA ALA A 55 -7.35 -5.76 0.41
C ALA A 55 -7.11 -7.20 -0.05
N TYR A 56 -6.05 -7.84 0.46
CA TYR A 56 -5.76 -9.23 0.15
C TYR A 56 -6.88 -10.14 0.62
N LYS A 57 -7.34 -9.94 1.85
CA LYS A 57 -8.39 -10.76 2.43
C LYS A 57 -9.69 -10.71 1.63
N TYR A 58 -10.03 -9.56 1.11
CA TYR A 58 -11.29 -9.37 0.38
C TYR A 58 -11.11 -9.29 -1.13
N SER A 59 -9.91 -9.55 -1.64
CA SER A 59 -9.58 -9.51 -3.07
C SER A 59 -9.95 -8.17 -3.70
N LEU A 60 -9.55 -7.07 -3.06
CA LEU A 60 -9.89 -5.74 -3.51
C LEU A 60 -8.78 -5.14 -4.36
N PRO A 61 -9.11 -4.50 -5.50
CA PRO A 61 -8.10 -3.75 -6.24
C PRO A 61 -7.78 -2.46 -5.51
N ILE A 62 -6.49 -2.14 -5.41
CA ILE A 62 -6.04 -0.93 -4.74
C ILE A 62 -4.98 -0.21 -5.56
N GLU A 63 -4.93 1.10 -5.40
CA GLU A 63 -3.83 1.91 -5.89
C GLU A 63 -3.09 2.44 -4.66
N LEU A 64 -1.79 2.18 -4.62
CA LEU A 64 -0.93 2.69 -3.56
C LEU A 64 -0.12 3.86 -4.11
N SER A 65 -0.41 5.05 -3.61
CA SER A 65 0.36 6.24 -3.98
C SER A 65 1.32 6.52 -2.84
N LEU A 66 2.61 6.36 -3.10
CA LEU A 66 3.64 6.31 -2.07
C LEU A 66 4.59 7.51 -2.13
N ASP A 67 4.79 8.17 -0.98
CA ASP A 67 5.97 8.98 -0.74
C ASP A 67 7.11 8.03 -0.37
N HIS A 68 8.32 8.54 -0.18
CA HIS A 68 9.46 7.73 0.25
C HIS A 68 9.74 7.90 1.75
N ASP A 69 9.82 9.14 2.20
CA ASP A 69 10.27 9.43 3.56
C ASP A 69 9.09 9.54 4.51
N ALA A 70 9.12 8.72 5.57
CA ALA A 70 8.05 8.70 6.55
C ALA A 70 8.22 9.76 7.66
N GLY A 71 9.36 10.47 7.69
CA GLY A 71 9.59 11.53 8.64
C GLY A 71 9.49 11.03 10.08
N SER A 72 8.71 11.73 10.88
CA SER A 72 8.55 11.35 12.30
C SER A 72 7.77 10.05 12.47
N TYR A 73 7.15 9.54 11.42
CA TYR A 73 6.42 8.26 11.47
C TYR A 73 7.29 7.07 11.13
N ALA A 74 8.60 7.28 10.88
CA ALA A 74 9.49 6.18 10.54
C ALA A 74 9.68 5.19 11.70
N ASP A 75 9.34 5.59 12.93
CA ASP A 75 9.37 4.67 14.07
C ASP A 75 8.26 3.64 14.02
N LYS A 76 7.32 3.78 13.09
CA LYS A 76 6.22 2.83 12.90
C LYS A 76 6.43 2.02 11.62
N GLY A 77 7.61 1.43 11.48
CA GLY A 77 7.91 0.52 10.39
C GLY A 77 8.95 1.00 9.39
N GLY A 78 9.49 2.21 9.56
CA GLY A 78 10.53 2.75 8.68
C GLY A 78 9.97 3.64 7.59
N ASP A 79 10.81 3.91 6.60
CA ASP A 79 10.39 4.67 5.43
C ASP A 79 9.53 3.79 4.51
N TYR A 80 8.80 4.43 3.60
CA TYR A 80 7.75 3.73 2.86
C TYR A 80 8.25 2.69 1.87
N ILE A 81 9.54 2.70 1.54
CA ILE A 81 10.12 1.63 0.73
C ILE A 81 9.99 0.27 1.44
N LYS A 82 9.86 0.28 2.76
CA LYS A 82 9.66 -0.96 3.53
C LYS A 82 8.35 -1.65 3.16
N ILE A 83 7.38 -0.90 2.65
CA ILE A 83 6.14 -1.50 2.15
C ILE A 83 6.46 -2.41 0.95
N LEU A 84 7.30 -1.93 0.05
CA LEU A 84 7.70 -2.71 -1.13
C LEU A 84 8.55 -3.90 -0.73
N ASP A 85 9.45 -3.71 0.24
CA ASP A 85 10.26 -4.81 0.76
C ASP A 85 9.38 -5.91 1.35
N TRP A 86 8.36 -5.51 2.10
CA TRP A 86 7.42 -6.45 2.71
C TRP A 86 6.65 -7.22 1.64
N LEU A 87 6.15 -6.53 0.63
CA LEU A 87 5.42 -7.17 -0.47
C LEU A 87 6.31 -8.15 -1.22
N GLU A 88 7.57 -7.78 -1.43
CA GLU A 88 8.52 -8.64 -2.11
C GLU A 88 8.77 -9.91 -1.31
N LYS A 89 8.90 -9.77 0.01
CA LYS A 89 9.08 -10.92 0.88
C LYS A 89 7.87 -11.84 0.86
N GLU A 90 6.67 -11.28 0.95
CA GLU A 90 5.44 -12.08 0.90
C GLU A 90 5.30 -12.80 -0.42
N SER A 91 5.64 -12.15 -1.53
CA SER A 91 5.53 -12.79 -2.83
C SER A 91 6.54 -13.91 -3.02
N ARG A 92 7.69 -13.86 -2.33
CA ARG A 92 8.66 -14.96 -2.37
C ARG A 92 8.23 -16.13 -1.50
N GLU A 93 7.71 -15.85 -0.30
CA GLU A 93 7.36 -16.88 0.67
C GLU A 93 6.00 -17.50 0.41
N HIS A 94 5.11 -16.74 -0.21
CA HIS A 94 3.74 -17.18 -0.50
C HIS A 94 3.40 -16.86 -1.94
N PHE A 95 4.19 -17.43 -2.85
CA PHE A 95 4.21 -17.05 -4.25
C PHE A 95 2.85 -17.14 -4.93
N PHE A 96 2.15 -18.27 -4.78
CA PHE A 96 0.91 -18.47 -5.51
C PHE A 96 -0.18 -17.49 -5.11
N ASP A 97 -0.19 -17.10 -3.85
CA ASP A 97 -1.24 -16.21 -3.35
C ASP A 97 -0.86 -14.74 -3.49
N TRP A 98 0.33 -14.38 -2.96
CA TRP A 98 0.71 -12.96 -2.89
C TRP A 98 1.20 -12.40 -4.21
N GLU A 99 1.99 -13.15 -4.95
CA GLU A 99 2.47 -12.65 -6.23
C GLU A 99 1.31 -12.39 -7.18
N ARG A 100 0.37 -13.32 -7.22
CA ARG A 100 -0.81 -13.18 -8.05
C ARG A 100 -1.66 -11.99 -7.60
N PHE A 101 -1.88 -11.86 -6.29
CA PHE A 101 -2.66 -10.76 -5.77
C PHE A 101 -2.04 -9.41 -6.13
N ILE A 102 -0.72 -9.27 -5.94
CA ILE A 102 -0.06 -8.00 -6.25
C ILE A 102 -0.21 -7.65 -7.72
N LYS A 103 0.05 -8.62 -8.60
CA LYS A 103 -0.01 -8.38 -10.05
C LYS A 103 -1.41 -8.07 -10.53
N GLU A 104 -2.41 -8.70 -9.95
CA GLU A 104 -3.79 -8.52 -10.39
C GLU A 104 -4.50 -7.35 -9.71
N ASN A 105 -4.10 -6.99 -8.50
CA ASN A 105 -4.88 -6.07 -7.70
C ASN A 105 -4.18 -4.78 -7.29
N ILE A 106 -2.85 -4.72 -7.32
CA ILE A 106 -2.14 -3.53 -6.84
C ILE A 106 -1.56 -2.74 -7.99
N THR A 107 -1.83 -1.44 -7.98
CA THR A 107 -1.21 -0.47 -8.88
C THR A 107 -0.41 0.50 -8.02
N PHE A 108 0.83 0.78 -8.42
CA PHE A 108 1.72 1.66 -7.67
C PHE A 108 1.87 3.01 -8.34
N HIS A 109 1.85 4.06 -7.53
CA HIS A 109 2.14 5.42 -7.99
C HIS A 109 3.14 6.03 -7.02
N LEU A 110 4.23 6.60 -7.53
CA LEU A 110 5.28 7.18 -6.70
C LEU A 110 5.18 8.70 -6.80
N HIS A 111 4.79 9.35 -5.69
CA HIS A 111 4.61 10.79 -5.68
C HIS A 111 5.68 11.51 -4.85
N THR A 112 6.77 10.83 -4.53
CA THR A 112 7.82 11.41 -3.69
C THR A 112 8.64 12.46 -4.43
N ALA A 113 9.10 13.46 -3.69
CA ALA A 113 10.02 14.48 -4.20
C ALA A 113 11.49 14.03 -4.10
N ASN A 114 11.76 12.89 -3.47
CA ASN A 114 13.11 12.35 -3.28
C ASN A 114 13.50 11.52 -4.51
N PRO A 115 14.37 12.03 -5.41
CA PRO A 115 14.65 11.30 -6.65
C PRO A 115 15.41 9.99 -6.42
N VAL A 116 16.29 9.95 -5.42
CA VAL A 116 17.02 8.71 -5.09
C VAL A 116 16.04 7.67 -4.54
N GLY A 117 15.19 8.09 -3.61
CA GLY A 117 14.18 7.22 -3.03
C GLY A 117 13.22 6.70 -4.09
N ARG A 118 12.79 7.59 -4.99
CA ARG A 118 11.88 7.18 -6.08
C ARG A 118 12.52 6.11 -6.94
N GLU A 119 13.79 6.29 -7.28
CA GLU A 119 14.48 5.33 -8.14
C GLU A 119 14.65 3.98 -7.45
N ASN A 120 14.96 4.00 -6.16
CA ASN A 120 15.09 2.76 -5.39
C ASN A 120 13.77 2.00 -5.32
N MET A 121 12.68 2.71 -5.11
CA MET A 121 11.35 2.11 -5.10
C MET A 121 10.97 1.56 -6.47
N ARG A 122 11.27 2.33 -7.52
CA ARG A 122 10.95 1.91 -8.89
C ARG A 122 11.68 0.64 -9.29
N ARG A 123 12.92 0.48 -8.82
CA ARG A 123 13.67 -0.75 -9.10
C ARG A 123 12.96 -1.98 -8.56
N ILE A 124 12.41 -1.89 -7.37
CA ILE A 124 11.69 -3.02 -6.78
C ILE A 124 10.45 -3.33 -7.60
N ILE A 125 9.70 -2.30 -7.97
CA ILE A 125 8.49 -2.46 -8.76
C ILE A 125 8.81 -3.11 -10.11
N GLN A 126 9.82 -2.59 -10.80
CA GLN A 126 10.20 -3.11 -12.12
C GLN A 126 10.78 -4.52 -12.06
N LYS A 127 11.62 -4.77 -11.06
CA LYS A 127 12.23 -6.10 -10.90
C LYS A 127 11.17 -7.18 -10.75
N ASN A 128 10.09 -6.88 -10.07
CA ASN A 128 9.03 -7.85 -9.83
C ASN A 128 7.93 -7.85 -10.90
N GLY A 129 8.03 -6.96 -11.87
CA GLY A 129 7.02 -6.87 -12.92
C GLY A 129 5.69 -6.33 -12.42
N TRP A 130 5.71 -5.56 -11.35
CA TRP A 130 4.50 -4.95 -10.81
C TRP A 130 4.12 -3.71 -11.61
N ARG A 131 2.87 -3.28 -11.49
CA ARG A 131 2.32 -2.21 -12.32
C ARG A 131 2.48 -0.84 -11.68
N GLU A 132 3.14 0.06 -12.39
CA GLU A 132 3.29 1.46 -11.95
C GLU A 132 2.53 2.37 -12.89
N VAL A 133 1.84 3.36 -12.33
CA VAL A 133 1.11 4.37 -13.11
C VAL A 133 1.63 5.77 -12.84
#